data_6476dd48a55647b0f01521159a2749e0
#
_entry.id   6476dd48a55647b0f01521159a2749e0
#
_cell.length_a   1.000
_cell.length_b   1.000
_cell.length_c   1.000
_cell.angle_alpha   90.00
_cell.angle_beta   90.00
_cell.angle_gamma   90.00
#
_symmetry.space_group_name_H-M   'P 1'
#
loop_
_entity.id
_entity.type
_entity.pdbx_description
1 polymer ?
#
loop_
_entity_poly.entity_id
_entity_poly.type
_entity_poly.pdbx_seq_one_letter_code
_entity_poly.pdbx_strand_id
1 'polypeptide(L)'
;MKNKFRYIILLAIVISHLTYGQAPVDSNQNNPFVLEEMLFDSSMNALENAAKDSSRRHAIYSYNIANATTPEFRPILFPEDQREIYRIAPPGVAKTYFNKVLLEHQTAKLAQNRNRQSAYYALYRKKIDNYRQIISLGKK
;
A
#
# COMPACT_ATOMS: atom_id res chain seq x y z
N MET A 1 -18.66 9.91 -15.70
CA MET A 1 -19.07 8.50 -15.80
C MET A 1 -17.97 7.54 -16.28
N LYS A 2 -16.86 7.99 -16.90
CA LYS A 2 -15.79 7.11 -17.46
C LYS A 2 -14.87 6.42 -16.42
N ASN A 3 -14.80 6.93 -15.18
CA ASN A 3 -13.86 6.39 -14.19
C ASN A 3 -14.39 5.17 -13.40
N LYS A 4 -15.69 4.99 -13.29
CA LYS A 4 -16.28 3.82 -12.59
C LYS A 4 -16.04 2.51 -13.35
N PHE A 5 -15.99 2.57 -14.68
CA PHE A 5 -15.72 1.38 -15.51
C PHE A 5 -14.27 0.85 -15.40
N ARG A 6 -13.28 1.71 -15.13
CA ARG A 6 -11.88 1.30 -14.99
C ARG A 6 -11.63 0.48 -13.72
N TYR A 7 -12.35 0.78 -12.64
CA TYR A 7 -12.23 0.02 -11.38
C TYR A 7 -12.91 -1.34 -11.44
N ILE A 8 -13.99 -1.47 -12.20
CA ILE A 8 -14.68 -2.75 -12.40
C ILE A 8 -13.82 -3.70 -13.24
N ILE A 9 -13.12 -3.20 -14.25
CA ILE A 9 -12.21 -4.01 -15.09
C ILE A 9 -10.98 -4.46 -14.28
N LEU A 10 -10.41 -3.60 -13.44
CA LEU A 10 -9.29 -3.96 -12.56
C LEU A 10 -9.69 -5.00 -11.50
N LEU A 11 -10.90 -4.90 -10.95
CA LEU A 11 -11.42 -5.89 -10.00
C LEU A 11 -11.69 -7.24 -10.71
N ALA A 12 -12.21 -7.22 -11.92
CA ALA A 12 -12.46 -8.44 -12.72
C ALA A 12 -11.15 -9.16 -13.10
N ILE A 13 -10.09 -8.44 -13.42
CA ILE A 13 -8.77 -9.02 -13.72
C ILE A 13 -8.16 -9.69 -12.48
N VAL A 14 -8.32 -9.11 -11.30
CA VAL A 14 -7.85 -9.73 -10.06
C VAL A 14 -8.62 -11.01 -9.71
N ILE A 15 -9.91 -11.07 -10.03
CA ILE A 15 -10.74 -12.26 -9.78
C ILE A 15 -10.49 -13.37 -10.81
N SER A 16 -10.22 -13.03 -12.08
CA SER A 16 -9.97 -14.03 -13.13
C SER A 16 -8.64 -14.78 -12.96
N HIS A 17 -7.65 -14.21 -12.26
CA HIS A 17 -6.41 -14.91 -11.94
C HIS A 17 -6.53 -15.86 -10.72
N LEU A 18 -7.65 -15.82 -9.99
CA LEU A 18 -7.87 -16.71 -8.85
C LEU A 18 -8.46 -18.09 -9.24
N THR A 19 -8.89 -18.27 -10.48
CA THR A 19 -9.60 -19.49 -10.92
C THR A 19 -8.79 -20.41 -11.86
N TYR A 20 -7.56 -20.05 -12.21
CA TYR A 20 -6.69 -20.92 -13.01
C TYR A 20 -5.58 -21.52 -12.18
N GLY A 21 -5.71 -22.80 -11.86
CA GLY A 21 -4.60 -23.59 -11.34
C GLY A 21 -4.96 -24.59 -10.23
N GLN A 22 -6.00 -25.39 -10.40
CA GLN A 22 -6.03 -26.67 -9.68
C GLN A 22 -5.37 -27.72 -10.58
N ALA A 23 -4.04 -27.82 -10.48
CA ALA A 23 -3.35 -29.04 -10.87
C ALA A 23 -3.70 -30.14 -9.85
N PRO A 24 -3.83 -31.44 -10.27
CA PRO A 24 -4.12 -32.52 -9.35
C PRO A 24 -2.96 -32.58 -8.31
N VAL A 25 -3.31 -32.45 -7.05
CA VAL A 25 -2.37 -32.59 -5.93
C VAL A 25 -2.05 -34.08 -5.81
N ASP A 26 -0.87 -34.47 -6.26
CA ASP A 26 -0.30 -35.79 -6.00
C ASP A 26 0.04 -35.87 -4.51
N SER A 27 -0.68 -36.73 -3.77
CA SER A 27 -0.76 -36.75 -2.31
C SER A 27 0.45 -37.41 -1.63
N ASN A 28 1.63 -37.46 -2.26
CA ASN A 28 2.78 -38.13 -1.67
C ASN A 28 4.10 -37.39 -1.88
N GLN A 29 4.18 -36.15 -1.39
CA GLN A 29 5.50 -35.51 -1.22
C GLN A 29 5.45 -34.53 -0.03
N ASN A 30 6.22 -34.83 1.01
CA ASN A 30 6.85 -33.82 1.88
C ASN A 30 7.79 -33.01 0.98
N ASN A 31 7.21 -32.14 0.14
CA ASN A 31 7.97 -31.44 -0.89
C ASN A 31 8.54 -30.17 -0.28
N PRO A 32 9.86 -30.10 0.01
CA PRO A 32 10.50 -28.86 0.44
C PRO A 32 10.27 -27.72 -0.56
N PHE A 33 9.97 -28.03 -1.82
CA PHE A 33 9.65 -27.09 -2.89
C PHE A 33 8.39 -26.25 -2.59
N VAL A 34 7.38 -26.82 -1.93
CA VAL A 34 6.14 -26.06 -1.62
C VAL A 34 6.39 -24.99 -0.55
N LEU A 35 7.22 -25.31 0.44
CA LEU A 35 7.60 -24.34 1.47
C LEU A 35 8.46 -23.21 0.89
N GLU A 36 9.37 -23.52 -0.02
CA GLU A 36 10.24 -22.56 -0.68
C GLU A 36 9.43 -21.64 -1.59
N GLU A 37 8.52 -22.18 -2.40
CA GLU A 37 7.61 -21.39 -3.25
C GLU A 37 6.67 -20.51 -2.41
N MET A 38 6.21 -20.97 -1.25
CA MET A 38 5.40 -20.17 -0.31
C MET A 38 6.19 -19.04 0.34
N LEU A 39 7.47 -19.27 0.68
CA LEU A 39 8.33 -18.26 1.29
C LEU A 39 8.77 -17.18 0.28
N PHE A 40 8.95 -17.56 -0.99
CA PHE A 40 9.34 -16.65 -2.08
C PHE A 40 8.15 -16.19 -2.94
N ASP A 41 6.93 -16.32 -2.46
CA ASP A 41 5.74 -15.85 -3.16
C ASP A 41 5.87 -14.36 -3.51
N SER A 42 5.87 -14.07 -4.80
CA SER A 42 5.98 -12.70 -5.35
C SER A 42 4.91 -11.76 -4.79
N SER A 43 3.73 -12.29 -4.48
CA SER A 43 2.64 -11.49 -3.90
C SER A 43 2.92 -11.11 -2.45
N MET A 44 3.63 -11.94 -1.68
CA MET A 44 4.07 -11.63 -0.32
C MET A 44 5.11 -10.50 -0.33
N ASN A 45 6.10 -10.60 -1.22
CA ASN A 45 7.11 -9.57 -1.42
C ASN A 45 6.50 -8.24 -1.87
N ALA A 46 5.52 -8.28 -2.79
CA ALA A 46 4.80 -7.09 -3.24
C ALA A 46 4.03 -6.43 -2.09
N LEU A 47 3.38 -7.24 -1.25
CA LEU A 47 2.64 -6.76 -0.08
C LEU A 47 3.56 -6.15 0.98
N GLU A 48 4.70 -6.77 1.24
CA GLU A 48 5.72 -6.25 2.15
C GLU A 48 6.28 -4.92 1.65
N ASN A 49 6.60 -4.81 0.37
CA ASN A 49 7.09 -3.57 -0.24
C ASN A 49 6.03 -2.47 -0.17
N ALA A 50 4.76 -2.79 -0.42
CA ALA A 50 3.66 -1.85 -0.29
C ALA A 50 3.47 -1.36 1.16
N ALA A 51 3.61 -2.25 2.15
CA ALA A 51 3.55 -1.91 3.56
C ALA A 51 4.74 -1.02 3.98
N LYS A 52 5.95 -1.31 3.50
CA LYS A 52 7.15 -0.48 3.73
C LYS A 52 7.00 0.92 3.13
N ASP A 53 6.54 1.02 1.87
CA ASP A 53 6.28 2.33 1.22
C ASP A 53 5.22 3.12 1.99
N SER A 54 4.13 2.45 2.39
CA SER A 54 3.08 3.08 3.19
C SER A 54 3.60 3.59 4.55
N SER A 55 4.49 2.85 5.21
CA SER A 55 5.12 3.28 6.47
C SER A 55 6.02 4.49 6.26
N ARG A 56 6.80 4.51 5.18
CA ARG A 56 7.62 5.66 4.80
C ARG A 56 6.77 6.90 4.52
N ARG A 57 5.68 6.76 3.77
CA ARG A 57 4.74 7.85 3.49
C ARG A 57 4.11 8.37 4.78
N HIS A 58 3.72 7.48 5.69
CA HIS A 58 3.19 7.86 6.99
C HIS A 58 4.16 8.75 7.76
N ALA A 59 5.42 8.37 7.85
CA ALA A 59 6.46 9.13 8.54
C ALA A 59 6.65 10.52 7.92
N ILE A 60 6.74 10.62 6.58
CA ILE A 60 6.93 11.89 5.87
C ILE A 60 5.72 12.82 6.05
N TYR A 61 4.49 12.31 5.88
CA TYR A 61 3.29 13.12 6.08
C TYR A 61 3.19 13.63 7.51
N SER A 62 3.43 12.76 8.50
CA SER A 62 3.43 13.15 9.91
C SER A 62 4.50 14.20 10.24
N TYR A 63 5.71 14.04 9.67
CA TYR A 63 6.79 15.01 9.81
C TYR A 63 6.41 16.38 9.22
N ASN A 64 5.85 16.41 8.02
CA ASN A 64 5.43 17.64 7.37
C ASN A 64 4.32 18.35 8.16
N ILE A 65 3.33 17.60 8.67
CA ILE A 65 2.25 18.15 9.49
C ILE A 65 2.80 18.77 10.78
N ALA A 66 3.66 18.03 11.48
CA ALA A 66 4.23 18.49 12.76
C ALA A 66 5.07 19.76 12.60
N ASN A 67 5.70 19.96 11.45
CA ASN A 67 6.60 21.08 11.20
C ASN A 67 6.01 22.18 10.30
N ALA A 68 4.76 22.07 9.87
CA ALA A 68 4.15 22.99 8.89
C ALA A 68 4.18 24.47 9.32
N THR A 69 4.16 24.74 10.63
CA THR A 69 4.22 26.08 11.23
C THR A 69 5.61 26.51 11.71
N THR A 70 6.60 25.61 11.65
CA THR A 70 7.97 25.91 12.08
C THR A 70 8.59 26.96 11.14
N PRO A 71 9.24 28.00 11.66
CA PRO A 71 9.97 28.96 10.84
C PRO A 71 11.01 28.25 9.96
N GLU A 72 11.17 28.74 8.73
CA GLU A 72 12.13 28.20 7.73
C GLU A 72 11.96 26.70 7.38
N PHE A 73 10.88 26.06 7.84
CA PHE A 73 10.60 24.68 7.49
C PHE A 73 10.43 24.49 5.97
N ARG A 74 11.08 23.46 5.44
CA ARG A 74 10.95 23.01 4.06
C ARG A 74 10.36 21.59 4.05
N PRO A 75 9.15 21.41 3.51
CA PRO A 75 8.50 20.12 3.50
C PRO A 75 9.22 19.12 2.59
N ILE A 76 9.21 17.86 2.99
CA ILE A 76 9.64 16.73 2.15
C ILE A 76 8.41 16.29 1.36
N LEU A 77 8.41 16.47 0.05
CA LEU A 77 7.27 16.15 -0.80
C LEU A 77 7.61 15.05 -1.80
N PHE A 78 6.67 14.13 -1.99
CA PHE A 78 6.71 13.24 -3.14
C PHE A 78 6.40 14.04 -4.41
N PRO A 79 6.93 13.67 -5.58
CA PRO A 79 6.72 14.40 -6.82
C PRO A 79 5.25 14.61 -7.19
N GLU A 80 4.40 13.62 -6.90
CA GLU A 80 2.95 13.70 -7.11
C GLU A 80 2.30 14.73 -6.17
N ASP A 81 2.66 14.72 -4.88
CA ASP A 81 2.14 15.65 -3.87
C ASP A 81 2.58 17.09 -4.18
N GLN A 82 3.82 17.27 -4.59
CA GLN A 82 4.35 18.58 -4.99
C GLN A 82 3.54 19.17 -6.15
N ARG A 83 3.22 18.36 -7.16
CA ARG A 83 2.39 18.81 -8.30
C ARG A 83 0.99 19.22 -7.86
N GLU A 84 0.37 18.44 -6.96
CA GLU A 84 -0.97 18.74 -6.45
C GLU A 84 -0.97 20.04 -5.62
N ILE A 85 0.00 20.19 -4.71
CA ILE A 85 0.13 21.39 -3.86
C ILE A 85 0.42 22.63 -4.70
N TYR A 86 1.37 22.58 -5.64
CA TYR A 86 1.75 23.74 -6.46
C TYR A 86 0.68 24.15 -7.47
N ARG A 87 -0.26 23.28 -7.81
CA ARG A 87 -1.44 23.64 -8.59
C ARG A 87 -2.37 24.56 -7.82
N ILE A 88 -2.46 24.42 -6.49
CA ILE A 88 -3.34 25.22 -5.61
C ILE A 88 -2.58 26.43 -5.05
N ALA A 89 -1.35 26.22 -4.62
CA ALA A 89 -0.46 27.21 -4.03
C ALA A 89 0.87 27.23 -4.78
N PRO A 90 0.94 27.92 -5.96
CA PRO A 90 2.16 28.01 -6.76
C PRO A 90 3.26 28.76 -6.01
N PRO A 91 4.54 28.60 -6.42
CA PRO A 91 5.64 29.36 -5.88
C PRO A 91 5.37 30.87 -5.93
N GLY A 92 5.67 31.57 -4.83
CA GLY A 92 5.46 33.02 -4.72
C GLY A 92 4.18 33.45 -3.99
N VAL A 93 3.28 32.52 -3.66
CA VAL A 93 2.14 32.82 -2.77
C VAL A 93 2.59 33.10 -1.34
N ALA A 94 1.76 33.81 -0.56
CA ALA A 94 2.03 34.04 0.87
C ALA A 94 2.30 32.74 1.60
N LYS A 95 3.34 32.72 2.45
CA LYS A 95 3.78 31.54 3.21
C LYS A 95 2.66 30.94 4.06
N THR A 96 1.82 31.80 4.66
CA THR A 96 0.66 31.35 5.46
C THR A 96 -0.36 30.58 4.63
N TYR A 97 -0.62 31.01 3.39
CA TYR A 97 -1.51 30.30 2.46
C TYR A 97 -0.90 28.97 2.02
N PHE A 98 0.38 28.97 1.65
CA PHE A 98 1.10 27.73 1.30
C PHE A 98 1.06 26.73 2.45
N ASN A 99 1.36 27.16 3.69
CA ASN A 99 1.34 26.29 4.87
C ASN A 99 -0.06 25.69 5.14
N LYS A 100 -1.12 26.47 4.92
CA LYS A 100 -2.50 25.98 5.03
C LYS A 100 -2.78 24.89 4.01
N VAL A 101 -2.48 25.11 2.74
CA VAL A 101 -2.67 24.13 1.66
C VAL A 101 -1.83 22.89 1.91
N LEU A 102 -0.58 23.05 2.33
CA LEU A 102 0.30 21.96 2.70
C LEU A 102 -0.31 21.11 3.81
N LEU A 103 -0.78 21.73 4.90
CA LEU A 103 -1.34 21.04 6.05
C LEU A 103 -2.61 20.25 5.67
N GLU A 104 -3.51 20.87 4.93
CA GLU A 104 -4.75 20.22 4.46
C GLU A 104 -4.43 19.03 3.55
N HIS A 105 -3.53 19.21 2.59
CA HIS A 105 -3.11 18.15 1.68
C HIS A 105 -2.44 16.98 2.42
N GLN A 106 -1.46 17.26 3.29
CA GLN A 106 -0.72 16.24 4.02
C GLN A 106 -1.62 15.47 5.00
N THR A 107 -2.58 16.14 5.63
CA THR A 107 -3.56 15.50 6.52
C THR A 107 -4.48 14.55 5.73
N ALA A 108 -4.97 14.97 4.57
CA ALA A 108 -5.76 14.12 3.70
C ALA A 108 -4.98 12.89 3.21
N LYS A 109 -3.72 13.09 2.78
CA LYS A 109 -2.83 12.00 2.35
C LYS A 109 -2.48 11.05 3.51
N LEU A 110 -2.27 11.56 4.72
CA LEU A 110 -2.03 10.74 5.91
C LEU A 110 -3.24 9.85 6.23
N ALA A 111 -4.46 10.39 6.19
CA ALA A 111 -5.68 9.63 6.41
C ALA A 111 -5.85 8.53 5.35
N GLN A 112 -5.67 8.88 4.08
CA GLN A 112 -5.71 7.91 2.98
C GLN A 112 -4.65 6.81 3.13
N ASN A 113 -3.44 7.19 3.53
CA ASN A 113 -2.34 6.26 3.72
C ASN A 113 -2.59 5.29 4.90
N ARG A 114 -3.19 5.76 6.00
CA ARG A 114 -3.60 4.90 7.12
C ARG A 114 -4.58 3.81 6.69
N ASN A 115 -5.55 4.15 5.85
CA ASN A 115 -6.50 3.17 5.32
C ASN A 115 -5.80 2.11 4.46
N ARG A 116 -4.87 2.53 3.59
CA ARG A 116 -4.04 1.60 2.79
C ARG A 116 -3.19 0.70 3.68
N GLN A 117 -2.53 1.26 4.68
CA GLN A 117 -1.69 0.52 5.62
C GLN A 117 -2.49 -0.55 6.37
N SER A 118 -3.69 -0.21 6.85
CA SER A 118 -4.59 -1.16 7.50
C SER A 118 -4.98 -2.31 6.56
N ALA A 119 -5.27 -1.99 5.29
CA ALA A 119 -5.58 -3.01 4.28
C ALA A 119 -4.39 -3.94 4.01
N TYR A 120 -3.17 -3.41 3.89
CA TYR A 120 -1.96 -4.22 3.69
C TYR A 120 -1.71 -5.16 4.87
N TYR A 121 -1.86 -4.69 6.09
CA TYR A 121 -1.71 -5.55 7.28
C TYR A 121 -2.80 -6.62 7.37
N ALA A 122 -4.04 -6.30 7.00
CA ALA A 122 -5.12 -7.30 6.97
C ALA A 122 -4.84 -8.40 5.93
N LEU A 123 -4.39 -8.02 4.74
CA LEU A 123 -4.01 -8.96 3.67
C LEU A 123 -2.81 -9.81 4.09
N TYR A 124 -1.80 -9.21 4.72
CA TYR A 124 -0.62 -9.90 5.22
C TYR A 124 -1.00 -10.98 6.25
N ARG A 125 -1.83 -10.62 7.23
CA ARG A 125 -2.33 -11.59 8.23
C ARG A 125 -3.09 -12.72 7.59
N LYS A 126 -4.03 -12.40 6.69
CA LYS A 126 -4.81 -13.43 5.98
C LYS A 126 -3.90 -14.40 5.23
N LYS A 127 -2.85 -13.90 4.59
CA LYS A 127 -1.91 -14.75 3.86
C LYS A 127 -1.11 -15.65 4.78
N ILE A 128 -0.62 -15.14 5.91
CA ILE A 128 0.04 -15.94 6.94
C ILE A 128 -0.89 -17.03 7.50
N ASP A 129 -2.15 -16.69 7.73
CA ASP A 129 -3.12 -17.67 8.24
C ASP A 129 -3.41 -18.76 7.21
N ASN A 130 -3.50 -18.43 5.92
CA ASN A 130 -3.60 -19.42 4.86
C ASN A 130 -2.39 -20.36 4.84
N TYR A 131 -1.16 -19.85 4.97
CA TYR A 131 0.04 -20.68 5.03
C TYR A 131 0.02 -21.63 6.24
N ARG A 132 -0.38 -21.13 7.42
CA ARG A 132 -0.52 -21.98 8.61
C ARG A 132 -1.53 -23.10 8.39
N GLN A 133 -2.66 -22.84 7.72
CA GLN A 133 -3.66 -23.86 7.41
C GLN A 133 -3.07 -24.93 6.48
N ILE A 134 -2.38 -24.54 5.40
CA ILE A 134 -1.74 -25.48 4.46
C ILE A 134 -0.72 -26.37 5.20
N ILE A 135 0.14 -25.76 6.02
CA ILE A 135 1.14 -26.52 6.81
C ILE A 135 0.46 -27.49 7.79
N SER A 136 -0.67 -27.09 8.38
CA SER A 136 -1.40 -27.94 9.32
C SER A 136 -2.07 -29.15 8.64
N LEU A 137 -2.55 -28.98 7.40
CA LEU A 137 -3.13 -30.06 6.60
C LEU A 137 -2.11 -31.10 6.16
N GLY A 138 -0.87 -30.67 5.88
CA GLY A 138 0.23 -31.57 5.51
C GLY A 138 0.79 -32.41 6.67
N LYS A 139 0.34 -32.19 7.90
CA LYS A 139 0.78 -32.95 9.09
C LYS A 139 -0.15 -34.13 9.48
N LYS A 140 -1.21 -34.37 8.73
CA LYS A 140 -2.10 -35.51 8.89
C LYS A 140 -1.71 -36.61 7.91
#